data_536e4a57e1b12e1da2989916a5c1796f
#
_entry.id   536e4a57e1b12e1da2989916a5c1796f
#
_cell.length_a   1.000
_cell.length_b   1.000
_cell.length_c   1.000
_cell.angle_alpha   90.00
_cell.angle_beta   90.00
_cell.angle_gamma   90.00
#
_symmetry.space_group_name_H-M   'P 1'
#
loop_
_entity.id
_entity.type
_entity.pdbx_description
1 polymer ?
#
loop_
_entity_poly.entity_id
_entity_poly.type
_entity_poly.pdbx_seq_one_letter_code
_entity_poly.pdbx_strand_id
1 'polypeptide(L)'
;MAQNPEATVVFGVLNETSETESRVALTPDIVTRLKRSGVSSIIEAGAGIAAEYTDEDYEKAGAKVTSRDEVLAEADALGFVDRPSAETVAKLKAGQWVIGMLGSFTDADYVAALEKAGLVGIAIEKLPRKLSSAQSMDEMTSQNSVMGYKAAITAADAYGSFLPMMTTAAGTIRPAKALVLGAGIAGLQAIGTLKRLGAVVTAYDVRPASQGEVESLGAKFLDLGLDFSKGQGEGGYARALSAEEQAQQQAAVDEKAAGFDIIITTAKVPGRKPPVLLTAAGVRSEEHTSELQSQRDI
;
A
#
# COMPACT_ATOMS: atom_id res chain seq x y z
N MET A 1 -12.55 33.81 23.73
CA MET A 1 -11.20 33.31 23.44
C MET A 1 -11.04 32.02 24.21
N ALA A 2 -11.16 30.87 23.55
CA ALA A 2 -10.91 29.59 24.19
C ALA A 2 -9.41 29.53 24.50
N GLN A 3 -9.04 29.35 25.75
CA GLN A 3 -7.68 29.06 26.16
C GLN A 3 -7.27 27.78 25.44
N ASN A 4 -6.20 27.85 24.62
CA ASN A 4 -5.57 26.67 24.05
C ASN A 4 -5.12 25.82 25.24
N PRO A 5 -5.58 24.59 25.42
CA PRO A 5 -5.04 23.75 26.49
C PRO A 5 -3.53 23.65 26.29
N GLU A 6 -2.75 23.80 27.37
CA GLU A 6 -1.31 23.53 27.29
C GLU A 6 -1.14 22.15 26.63
N ALA A 7 -0.27 22.08 25.63
CA ALA A 7 -0.06 20.83 24.90
C ALA A 7 0.42 19.76 25.88
N THR A 8 -0.38 18.70 26.01
CA THR A 8 -0.12 17.62 26.97
C THR A 8 0.70 16.49 26.37
N VAL A 9 0.81 16.43 25.04
CA VAL A 9 1.55 15.38 24.29
C VAL A 9 2.37 16.03 23.19
N VAL A 10 3.61 15.62 23.07
CA VAL A 10 4.54 16.03 21.99
C VAL A 10 4.66 14.87 20.99
N PHE A 11 4.23 15.09 19.76
CA PHE A 11 4.32 14.12 18.67
C PHE A 11 5.55 14.42 17.80
N GLY A 12 6.49 13.47 17.75
CA GLY A 12 7.74 13.56 17.02
C GLY A 12 7.70 12.87 15.66
N VAL A 13 8.38 13.45 14.68
CA VAL A 13 8.63 12.83 13.38
C VAL A 13 10.11 12.99 13.02
N LEU A 14 10.70 11.89 12.60
CA LEU A 14 12.07 11.82 12.13
C LEU A 14 12.09 11.76 10.60
N ASN A 15 13.21 12.11 10.02
CA ASN A 15 13.49 11.79 8.63
C ASN A 15 13.61 10.26 8.49
N GLU A 16 12.89 9.67 7.56
CA GLU A 16 12.97 8.24 7.28
C GLU A 16 14.38 7.89 6.80
N THR A 17 14.89 6.73 7.22
CA THR A 17 16.29 6.35 6.96
C THR A 17 16.47 5.48 5.72
N SER A 18 15.38 5.00 5.13
CA SER A 18 15.41 4.23 3.89
C SER A 18 15.61 5.17 2.71
N GLU A 19 16.60 4.89 1.85
CA GLU A 19 16.88 5.67 0.64
C GLU A 19 15.72 5.65 -0.37
N THR A 20 14.85 4.66 -0.28
CA THR A 20 13.69 4.49 -1.16
C THR A 20 12.40 5.06 -0.59
N GLU A 21 12.39 5.48 0.69
CA GLU A 21 11.21 6.06 1.33
C GLU A 21 11.19 7.58 1.14
N SER A 22 10.21 8.04 0.41
CA SER A 22 10.00 9.49 0.18
C SER A 22 8.82 10.06 0.97
N ARG A 23 8.06 9.21 1.67
CA ARG A 23 6.93 9.67 2.48
C ARG A 23 7.42 10.18 3.84
N VAL A 24 6.57 10.95 4.49
CA VAL A 24 6.78 11.43 5.86
C VAL A 24 5.56 11.09 6.72
N ALA A 25 5.78 10.72 7.97
CA ALA A 25 4.71 10.26 8.86
C ALA A 25 3.67 11.35 9.20
N LEU A 26 4.01 12.62 9.06
CA LEU A 26 3.13 13.73 9.39
C LEU A 26 3.30 14.87 8.38
N THR A 27 2.21 15.30 7.77
CA THR A 27 2.21 16.46 6.84
C THR A 27 1.89 17.77 7.59
N PRO A 28 2.26 18.96 7.05
CA PRO A 28 1.94 20.24 7.67
C PRO A 28 0.46 20.44 7.97
N ASP A 29 -0.43 19.99 7.10
CA ASP A 29 -1.89 20.07 7.33
C ASP A 29 -2.32 19.30 8.58
N ILE A 30 -1.73 18.12 8.82
CA ILE A 30 -2.04 17.31 10.00
C ILE A 30 -1.43 17.94 11.25
N VAL A 31 -0.25 18.56 11.18
CA VAL A 31 0.30 19.38 12.28
C VAL A 31 -0.70 20.43 12.74
N THR A 32 -1.30 21.17 11.81
CA THR A 32 -2.32 22.17 12.11
C THR A 32 -3.55 21.55 12.81
N ARG A 33 -3.95 20.34 12.40
CA ARG A 33 -5.08 19.63 13.02
C ARG A 33 -4.74 19.12 14.42
N LEU A 34 -3.55 18.53 14.62
CA LEU A 34 -3.07 18.06 15.92
C LEU A 34 -2.99 19.18 16.94
N LYS A 35 -2.48 20.33 16.53
CA LYS A 35 -2.41 21.53 17.38
C LYS A 35 -3.78 21.96 17.91
N ARG A 36 -4.84 21.86 17.09
CA ARG A 36 -6.22 22.15 17.52
C ARG A 36 -6.72 21.16 18.57
N SER A 37 -6.16 19.96 18.59
CA SER A 37 -6.49 18.91 19.58
C SER A 37 -5.58 18.94 20.82
N GLY A 38 -4.71 19.94 20.97
CA GLY A 38 -3.81 20.08 22.11
C GLY A 38 -2.53 19.23 22.00
N VAL A 39 -2.20 18.70 20.81
CA VAL A 39 -0.96 17.96 20.55
C VAL A 39 0.05 18.89 19.87
N SER A 40 1.24 19.02 20.45
CA SER A 40 2.38 19.70 19.84
C SER A 40 3.10 18.76 18.89
N SER A 41 3.69 19.30 17.83
CA SER A 41 4.50 18.53 16.88
C SER A 41 5.94 19.02 16.88
N ILE A 42 6.88 18.08 16.89
CA ILE A 42 8.31 18.32 16.76
C ILE A 42 8.86 17.49 15.60
N ILE A 43 9.52 18.14 14.65
CA ILE A 43 9.91 17.56 13.37
C ILE A 43 11.42 17.65 13.22
N GLU A 44 12.07 16.57 12.81
CA GLU A 44 13.48 16.60 12.42
C GLU A 44 13.65 17.50 11.17
N ALA A 45 14.63 18.38 11.19
CA ALA A 45 14.94 19.26 10.06
C ALA A 45 15.17 18.42 8.78
N GLY A 46 14.50 18.78 7.71
CA GLY A 46 14.55 18.09 6.43
C GLY A 46 13.66 16.86 6.30
N ALA A 47 12.92 16.44 7.34
CA ALA A 47 12.12 15.21 7.31
C ALA A 47 11.04 15.20 6.22
N GLY A 48 10.52 16.36 5.81
CA GLY A 48 9.49 16.48 4.79
C GLY A 48 10.00 16.67 3.36
N ILE A 49 11.28 16.91 3.16
CA ILE A 49 11.83 17.33 1.86
C ILE A 49 11.54 16.34 0.74
N ALA A 50 11.72 15.04 1.00
CA ALA A 50 11.44 13.98 0.02
C ALA A 50 9.94 13.87 -0.33
N ALA A 51 9.06 14.35 0.55
CA ALA A 51 7.61 14.45 0.36
C ALA A 51 7.14 15.83 -0.12
N GLU A 52 8.09 16.69 -0.59
CA GLU A 52 7.84 18.05 -1.11
C GLU A 52 7.35 19.06 -0.06
N TYR A 53 7.62 18.82 1.23
CA TYR A 53 7.35 19.77 2.33
C TYR A 53 8.64 20.33 2.89
N THR A 54 8.73 21.67 2.97
CA THR A 54 9.88 22.37 3.54
C THR A 54 9.76 22.49 5.07
N ASP A 55 10.89 22.73 5.73
CA ASP A 55 10.91 23.04 7.16
C ASP A 55 10.02 24.24 7.49
N GLU A 56 10.04 25.26 6.63
CA GLU A 56 9.19 26.46 6.77
C GLU A 56 7.68 26.13 6.71
N ASP A 57 7.27 25.15 5.92
CA ASP A 57 5.87 24.70 5.87
C ASP A 57 5.43 24.10 7.20
N TYR A 58 6.30 23.33 7.86
CA TYR A 58 6.06 22.79 9.19
C TYR A 58 6.02 23.88 10.25
N GLU A 59 6.94 24.84 10.22
CA GLU A 59 6.95 25.98 11.14
C GLU A 59 5.67 26.84 11.00
N LYS A 60 5.25 27.13 9.77
CA LYS A 60 3.98 27.84 9.48
C LYS A 60 2.78 27.09 10.02
N ALA A 61 2.78 25.74 9.96
CA ALA A 61 1.74 24.90 10.52
C ALA A 61 1.76 24.87 12.06
N GLY A 62 2.86 25.31 12.66
CA GLY A 62 3.04 25.45 14.11
C GLY A 62 3.77 24.29 14.77
N ALA A 63 4.57 23.51 14.01
CA ALA A 63 5.54 22.57 14.55
C ALA A 63 6.82 23.28 14.99
N LYS A 64 7.57 22.65 15.90
CA LYS A 64 8.97 22.96 16.18
C LYS A 64 9.82 22.13 15.21
N VAL A 65 10.66 22.76 14.40
CA VAL A 65 11.66 22.06 13.58
C VAL A 65 13.00 22.11 14.28
N THR A 66 13.69 20.96 14.39
CA THR A 66 14.92 20.85 15.16
C THR A 66 15.78 19.65 14.77
N SER A 67 16.83 19.35 15.54
CA SER A 67 17.70 18.20 15.32
C SER A 67 17.03 16.87 15.68
N ARG A 68 17.51 15.77 15.06
CA ARG A 68 17.07 14.40 15.36
C ARG A 68 17.16 14.07 16.86
N ASP A 69 18.27 14.44 17.49
CA ASP A 69 18.49 14.12 18.90
C ASP A 69 17.51 14.86 19.83
N GLU A 70 17.14 16.09 19.50
CA GLU A 70 16.10 16.81 20.24
C GLU A 70 14.71 16.21 20.02
N VAL A 71 14.36 15.79 18.81
CA VAL A 71 13.09 15.08 18.54
C VAL A 71 13.02 13.83 19.40
N LEU A 72 14.07 12.99 19.41
CA LEU A 72 14.14 11.78 20.22
C LEU A 72 14.05 12.06 21.72
N ALA A 73 14.58 13.20 22.15
CA ALA A 73 14.60 13.58 23.58
C ALA A 73 13.27 14.16 24.06
N GLU A 74 12.53 14.90 23.25
CA GLU A 74 11.37 15.68 23.65
C GLU A 74 10.03 15.01 23.29
N ALA A 75 9.99 14.11 22.30
CA ALA A 75 8.75 13.48 21.88
C ALA A 75 8.23 12.47 22.91
N ASP A 76 6.94 12.49 23.18
CA ASP A 76 6.23 11.43 23.92
C ASP A 76 5.83 10.28 23.02
N ALA A 77 5.46 10.60 21.77
CA ALA A 77 5.07 9.65 20.74
C ALA A 77 5.80 9.99 19.43
N LEU A 78 6.28 8.99 18.73
CA LEU A 78 6.93 9.14 17.41
C LEU A 78 6.16 8.38 16.34
N GLY A 79 5.91 9.07 15.22
CA GLY A 79 5.31 8.49 14.02
C GLY A 79 6.37 8.11 13.00
N PHE A 80 6.18 6.94 12.37
CA PHE A 80 7.07 6.40 11.35
C PHE A 80 6.25 5.87 10.18
N VAL A 81 6.77 6.01 8.97
CA VAL A 81 6.27 5.32 7.78
C VAL A 81 6.84 3.91 7.76
N ASP A 82 8.16 3.80 7.71
CA ASP A 82 8.88 2.56 7.95
C ASP A 82 9.18 2.38 9.44
N ARG A 83 9.33 1.13 9.88
CA ARG A 83 9.73 0.87 11.28
C ARG A 83 11.08 1.50 11.60
N PRO A 84 11.25 2.11 12.78
CA PRO A 84 12.54 2.67 13.17
C PRO A 84 13.63 1.60 13.22
N SER A 85 14.85 2.01 12.81
CA SER A 85 16.04 1.14 12.87
C SER A 85 16.38 0.76 14.31
N ALA A 86 17.13 -0.34 14.49
CA ALA A 86 17.63 -0.75 15.80
C ALA A 86 18.45 0.34 16.51
N GLU A 87 19.20 1.15 15.74
CA GLU A 87 19.92 2.32 16.27
C GLU A 87 18.97 3.38 16.82
N THR A 88 17.90 3.68 16.09
CA THR A 88 16.86 4.62 16.53
C THR A 88 16.17 4.09 17.79
N VAL A 89 15.76 2.83 17.81
CA VAL A 89 15.13 2.18 18.98
C VAL A 89 16.04 2.26 20.21
N ALA A 90 17.35 2.08 20.05
CA ALA A 90 18.31 2.15 21.16
C ALA A 90 18.44 3.56 21.79
N LYS A 91 18.04 4.60 21.07
CA LYS A 91 18.08 6.00 21.54
C LYS A 91 16.77 6.45 22.18
N LEU A 92 15.69 5.66 22.03
CA LEU A 92 14.39 5.98 22.59
C LEU A 92 14.36 5.70 24.10
N LYS A 93 13.53 6.44 24.82
CA LYS A 93 13.35 6.32 26.26
C LYS A 93 12.19 5.36 26.55
N ALA A 94 12.33 4.59 27.61
CA ALA A 94 11.22 3.76 28.11
C ALA A 94 9.95 4.62 28.33
N GLY A 95 8.82 4.08 27.91
CA GLY A 95 7.52 4.77 27.97
C GLY A 95 7.17 5.60 26.73
N GLN A 96 8.12 5.89 25.84
CA GLN A 96 7.78 6.56 24.57
C GLN A 96 6.96 5.63 23.66
N TRP A 97 6.09 6.23 22.86
CA TRP A 97 5.24 5.52 21.91
C TRP A 97 5.86 5.52 20.53
N VAL A 98 5.81 4.37 19.87
CA VAL A 98 6.26 4.17 18.48
C VAL A 98 5.06 3.75 17.66
N ILE A 99 4.67 4.58 16.70
CA ILE A 99 3.45 4.41 15.91
C ILE A 99 3.83 4.28 14.42
N GLY A 100 3.40 3.21 13.77
CA GLY A 100 3.68 2.98 12.35
C GLY A 100 3.54 1.53 11.94
N MET A 101 4.04 1.19 10.75
CA MET A 101 4.13 -0.18 10.25
C MET A 101 5.32 -0.89 10.91
N LEU A 102 5.08 -1.60 12.00
CA LEU A 102 6.14 -2.17 12.85
C LEU A 102 6.58 -3.58 12.45
N GLY A 103 6.00 -4.15 11.39
CA GLY A 103 6.32 -5.52 10.96
C GLY A 103 5.86 -6.60 11.92
N SER A 104 4.87 -6.32 12.76
CA SER A 104 4.41 -7.15 13.87
C SER A 104 3.86 -8.53 13.48
N PHE A 105 3.57 -8.76 12.20
CA PHE A 105 3.16 -10.07 11.67
C PHE A 105 4.33 -10.95 11.23
N THR A 106 5.50 -10.37 10.98
CA THR A 106 6.60 -11.04 10.29
C THR A 106 7.90 -11.06 11.08
N ASP A 107 8.05 -10.18 12.08
CA ASP A 107 9.29 -10.00 12.83
C ASP A 107 9.04 -9.95 14.34
N ALA A 108 8.95 -11.13 14.96
CA ALA A 108 8.74 -11.25 16.40
C ALA A 108 9.94 -10.74 17.21
N ASP A 109 11.16 -10.83 16.65
CA ASP A 109 12.38 -10.39 17.31
C ASP A 109 12.41 -8.86 17.44
N TYR A 110 11.94 -8.16 16.40
CA TYR A 110 11.80 -6.71 16.46
C TYR A 110 10.76 -6.27 17.50
N VAL A 111 9.61 -6.95 17.57
CA VAL A 111 8.59 -6.68 18.58
C VAL A 111 9.16 -6.89 20.00
N ALA A 112 9.91 -7.99 20.21
CA ALA A 112 10.56 -8.25 21.48
C ALA A 112 11.64 -7.20 21.82
N ALA A 113 12.31 -6.62 20.82
CA ALA A 113 13.28 -5.54 21.04
C ALA A 113 12.60 -4.25 21.50
N LEU A 114 11.42 -3.90 20.97
CA LEU A 114 10.62 -2.76 21.44
C LEU A 114 10.16 -2.98 22.90
N GLU A 115 9.68 -4.17 23.22
CA GLU A 115 9.26 -4.55 24.59
C GLU A 115 10.43 -4.46 25.56
N LYS A 116 11.59 -5.01 25.19
CA LYS A 116 12.82 -4.95 26.02
C LYS A 116 13.29 -3.51 26.25
N ALA A 117 13.10 -2.62 25.28
CA ALA A 117 13.40 -1.19 25.42
C ALA A 117 12.34 -0.45 26.25
N GLY A 118 11.26 -1.11 26.70
CA GLY A 118 10.18 -0.51 27.47
C GLY A 118 9.32 0.47 26.65
N LEU A 119 9.27 0.31 25.33
CA LEU A 119 8.50 1.16 24.44
C LEU A 119 7.05 0.68 24.29
N VAL A 120 6.16 1.60 23.93
CA VAL A 120 4.76 1.29 23.61
C VAL A 120 4.60 1.28 22.10
N GLY A 121 4.55 0.09 21.49
CA GLY A 121 4.37 -0.07 20.05
C GLY A 121 2.89 -0.04 19.63
N ILE A 122 2.51 0.85 18.72
CA ILE A 122 1.20 0.85 18.06
C ILE A 122 1.44 0.44 16.60
N ALA A 123 1.27 -0.85 16.33
CA ALA A 123 1.39 -1.44 15.01
C ALA A 123 0.11 -1.18 14.20
N ILE A 124 0.16 -0.24 13.26
CA ILE A 124 -0.99 0.19 12.45
C ILE A 124 -1.52 -0.96 11.60
N GLU A 125 -0.66 -1.86 11.15
CA GLU A 125 -1.05 -3.06 10.40
C GLU A 125 -1.93 -4.04 11.18
N LYS A 126 -2.00 -3.93 12.52
CA LYS A 126 -2.87 -4.74 13.38
C LYS A 126 -4.23 -4.11 13.66
N LEU A 127 -4.50 -2.92 13.18
CA LEU A 127 -5.80 -2.30 13.38
C LEU A 127 -6.92 -3.17 12.78
N PRO A 128 -8.03 -3.38 13.51
CA PRO A 128 -9.11 -4.26 13.07
C PRO A 128 -9.91 -3.64 11.93
N ARG A 129 -9.59 -3.97 10.68
CA ARG A 129 -10.15 -3.40 9.44
C ARG A 129 -11.68 -3.50 9.31
N LYS A 130 -12.30 -4.47 10.00
CA LYS A 130 -13.77 -4.64 10.01
C LYS A 130 -14.48 -3.71 11.00
N LEU A 131 -13.75 -3.03 11.87
CA LEU A 131 -14.31 -2.13 12.86
C LEU A 131 -14.46 -0.74 12.25
N SER A 132 -15.69 -0.23 12.17
CA SER A 132 -15.98 1.07 11.54
C SER A 132 -15.18 2.23 12.15
N SER A 133 -14.95 2.22 13.45
CA SER A 133 -14.15 3.23 14.16
C SER A 133 -12.65 3.18 13.79
N ALA A 134 -12.14 2.05 13.32
CA ALA A 134 -10.74 1.88 12.92
C ALA A 134 -10.49 2.18 11.42
N GLN A 135 -11.54 2.25 10.60
CA GLN A 135 -11.39 2.44 9.16
C GLN A 135 -10.70 3.76 8.79
N SER A 136 -10.92 4.82 9.56
CA SER A 136 -10.23 6.10 9.35
C SER A 136 -8.72 6.07 9.67
N MET A 137 -8.26 5.03 10.36
CA MET A 137 -6.87 4.79 10.74
C MET A 137 -6.23 3.67 9.89
N ASP A 138 -6.96 3.11 8.91
CA ASP A 138 -6.49 2.01 8.05
C ASP A 138 -5.52 2.54 6.98
N GLU A 139 -4.27 2.73 7.38
CA GLU A 139 -3.18 3.13 6.51
C GLU A 139 -2.93 2.11 5.40
N MET A 140 -3.03 0.81 5.70
CA MET A 140 -2.83 -0.24 4.71
C MET A 140 -3.81 -0.13 3.54
N THR A 141 -5.07 0.18 3.80
CA THR A 141 -6.06 0.42 2.73
C THR A 141 -5.69 1.65 1.92
N SER A 142 -5.32 2.75 2.56
CA SER A 142 -4.93 4.00 1.88
C SER A 142 -3.71 3.77 0.99
N GLN A 143 -2.66 3.14 1.50
CA GLN A 143 -1.42 2.87 0.76
C GLN A 143 -1.63 1.83 -0.35
N ASN A 144 -2.45 0.80 -0.13
CA ASN A 144 -2.80 -0.15 -1.18
C ASN A 144 -3.58 0.52 -2.33
N SER A 145 -4.42 1.52 -2.05
CA SER A 145 -5.07 2.31 -3.10
C SER A 145 -4.06 3.08 -3.94
N VAL A 146 -3.10 3.75 -3.30
CA VAL A 146 -2.00 4.44 -4.00
C VAL A 146 -1.19 3.47 -4.85
N MET A 147 -0.86 2.31 -4.30
CA MET A 147 -0.11 1.26 -5.01
C MET A 147 -0.88 0.78 -6.26
N GLY A 148 -2.17 0.50 -6.15
CA GLY A 148 -3.01 0.08 -7.29
C GLY A 148 -3.11 1.15 -8.37
N TYR A 149 -3.26 2.43 -7.98
CA TYR A 149 -3.23 3.56 -8.89
C TYR A 149 -1.90 3.65 -9.63
N LYS A 150 -0.78 3.63 -8.88
CA LYS A 150 0.56 3.75 -9.46
C LYS A 150 0.89 2.57 -10.39
N ALA A 151 0.51 1.35 -10.01
CA ALA A 151 0.69 0.16 -10.85
C ALA A 151 0.00 0.31 -12.22
N ALA A 152 -1.25 0.81 -12.22
CA ALA A 152 -1.97 1.06 -13.46
C ALA A 152 -1.32 2.14 -14.33
N ILE A 153 -0.85 3.24 -13.73
CA ILE A 153 -0.16 4.33 -14.46
C ILE A 153 1.19 3.83 -15.01
N THR A 154 1.97 3.09 -14.22
CA THR A 154 3.24 2.53 -14.67
C THR A 154 3.04 1.55 -15.83
N ALA A 155 2.02 0.69 -15.75
CA ALA A 155 1.68 -0.22 -16.82
C ALA A 155 1.23 0.52 -18.09
N ALA A 156 0.48 1.61 -17.94
CA ALA A 156 0.06 2.45 -19.05
C ALA A 156 1.23 3.17 -19.74
N ASP A 157 2.17 3.70 -18.95
CA ASP A 157 3.36 4.39 -19.44
C ASP A 157 4.28 3.46 -20.25
N ALA A 158 4.42 2.24 -19.78
CA ALA A 158 5.29 1.27 -20.42
C ALA A 158 4.62 0.49 -21.57
N TYR A 159 3.29 0.55 -21.70
CA TYR A 159 2.59 -0.07 -22.82
C TYR A 159 2.81 0.72 -24.11
N GLY A 160 3.39 0.09 -25.14
CA GLY A 160 3.79 0.74 -26.38
C GLY A 160 2.65 1.13 -27.35
N SER A 161 1.38 1.08 -26.89
CA SER A 161 0.21 1.42 -27.73
C SER A 161 -0.84 2.20 -26.91
N PHE A 162 -2.04 2.36 -27.45
CA PHE A 162 -3.13 3.11 -26.78
C PHE A 162 -3.95 2.23 -25.85
N LEU A 163 -4.29 2.74 -24.67
CA LEU A 163 -5.22 2.04 -23.78
C LEU A 163 -6.67 2.12 -24.29
N PRO A 164 -7.18 3.31 -24.72
CA PRO A 164 -8.51 3.41 -25.29
C PRO A 164 -8.54 2.97 -26.76
N MET A 165 -9.71 2.72 -27.27
CA MET A 165 -9.93 2.64 -28.70
C MET A 165 -9.65 4.00 -29.33
N MET A 166 -8.82 4.01 -30.36
CA MET A 166 -8.49 5.22 -31.11
C MET A 166 -8.88 5.05 -32.57
N THR A 167 -9.61 6.02 -33.11
CA THR A 167 -10.03 6.03 -34.51
C THR A 167 -9.50 7.28 -35.20
N THR A 168 -8.80 7.08 -36.31
CA THR A 168 -8.29 8.15 -37.17
C THR A 168 -8.70 7.89 -38.63
N ALA A 169 -8.40 8.83 -39.53
CA ALA A 169 -8.58 8.60 -40.97
C ALA A 169 -7.78 7.41 -41.50
N ALA A 170 -6.70 7.02 -40.84
CA ALA A 170 -5.84 5.87 -41.20
C ALA A 170 -6.40 4.52 -40.71
N GLY A 171 -7.42 4.51 -39.85
CA GLY A 171 -8.02 3.30 -39.31
C GLY A 171 -8.31 3.37 -37.80
N THR A 172 -8.70 2.22 -37.26
CA THR A 172 -9.06 2.06 -35.85
C THR A 172 -8.07 1.13 -35.15
N ILE A 173 -7.53 1.58 -34.00
CA ILE A 173 -6.72 0.80 -33.10
C ILE A 173 -7.61 0.27 -32.00
N ARG A 174 -7.56 -1.04 -31.74
CA ARG A 174 -8.33 -1.67 -30.66
C ARG A 174 -7.86 -1.17 -29.27
N PRO A 175 -8.73 -1.14 -28.27
CA PRO A 175 -8.32 -0.84 -26.89
C PRO A 175 -7.45 -1.96 -26.32
N ALA A 176 -6.52 -1.60 -25.44
CA ALA A 176 -5.72 -2.55 -24.70
C ALA A 176 -6.60 -3.46 -23.83
N LYS A 177 -6.25 -4.74 -23.77
CA LYS A 177 -6.84 -5.73 -22.86
C LYS A 177 -5.95 -5.87 -21.64
N ALA A 178 -6.49 -5.55 -20.46
CA ALA A 178 -5.75 -5.66 -19.22
C ALA A 178 -6.34 -6.76 -18.32
N LEU A 179 -5.45 -7.55 -17.70
CA LEU A 179 -5.78 -8.55 -16.70
C LEU A 179 -5.26 -8.09 -15.33
N VAL A 180 -6.14 -8.07 -14.33
CA VAL A 180 -5.76 -7.79 -12.95
C VAL A 180 -5.96 -9.04 -12.10
N LEU A 181 -4.88 -9.58 -11.57
CA LEU A 181 -4.87 -10.78 -10.71
C LEU A 181 -4.84 -10.35 -9.24
N GLY A 182 -5.96 -10.55 -8.56
CA GLY A 182 -6.26 -10.06 -7.23
C GLY A 182 -7.18 -8.83 -7.26
N ALA A 183 -8.38 -8.96 -6.67
CA ALA A 183 -9.37 -7.90 -6.58
C ALA A 183 -9.52 -7.40 -5.12
N GLY A 184 -8.39 -7.24 -4.41
CA GLY A 184 -8.32 -6.49 -3.17
C GLY A 184 -8.28 -4.98 -3.43
N ILE A 185 -8.00 -4.18 -2.41
CA ILE A 185 -7.98 -2.71 -2.52
C ILE A 185 -7.09 -2.22 -3.68
N ALA A 186 -5.86 -2.72 -3.77
CA ALA A 186 -4.94 -2.36 -4.85
C ALA A 186 -5.48 -2.80 -6.22
N GLY A 187 -5.99 -4.02 -6.33
CA GLY A 187 -6.55 -4.54 -7.58
C GLY A 187 -7.77 -3.75 -8.05
N LEU A 188 -8.73 -3.48 -7.16
CA LEU A 188 -9.91 -2.68 -7.49
C LEU A 188 -9.54 -1.25 -7.92
N GLN A 189 -8.54 -0.65 -7.26
CA GLN A 189 -8.03 0.66 -7.65
C GLN A 189 -7.35 0.61 -9.03
N ALA A 190 -6.54 -0.42 -9.31
CA ALA A 190 -5.92 -0.60 -10.63
C ALA A 190 -6.98 -0.80 -11.72
N ILE A 191 -8.01 -1.64 -11.46
CA ILE A 191 -9.15 -1.84 -12.36
C ILE A 191 -9.83 -0.51 -12.68
N GLY A 192 -10.21 0.26 -11.65
CA GLY A 192 -10.87 1.54 -11.82
C GLY A 192 -10.03 2.54 -12.60
N THR A 193 -8.72 2.57 -12.39
CA THR A 193 -7.78 3.45 -13.10
C THR A 193 -7.65 3.05 -14.57
N LEU A 194 -7.39 1.78 -14.86
CA LEU A 194 -7.27 1.27 -16.24
C LEU A 194 -8.58 1.46 -17.03
N LYS A 195 -9.73 1.27 -16.38
CA LYS A 195 -11.04 1.54 -17.00
C LYS A 195 -11.20 3.01 -17.37
N ARG A 196 -10.81 3.94 -16.50
CA ARG A 196 -10.84 5.38 -16.81
C ARG A 196 -9.88 5.77 -17.93
N LEU A 197 -8.75 5.06 -18.07
CA LEU A 197 -7.82 5.22 -19.16
C LEU A 197 -8.31 4.57 -20.48
N GLY A 198 -9.45 3.84 -20.45
CA GLY A 198 -10.12 3.31 -21.64
C GLY A 198 -9.74 1.87 -21.99
N ALA A 199 -8.98 1.18 -21.16
CA ALA A 199 -8.68 -0.25 -21.36
C ALA A 199 -9.91 -1.14 -21.17
N VAL A 200 -9.92 -2.29 -21.85
CA VAL A 200 -10.86 -3.39 -21.57
C VAL A 200 -10.28 -4.24 -20.46
N VAL A 201 -10.85 -4.12 -19.26
CA VAL A 201 -10.29 -4.75 -18.07
C VAL A 201 -11.05 -6.03 -17.72
N THR A 202 -10.29 -7.09 -17.46
CA THR A 202 -10.74 -8.35 -16.87
C THR A 202 -9.99 -8.54 -15.55
N ALA A 203 -10.62 -9.08 -14.52
CA ALA A 203 -9.97 -9.35 -13.24
C ALA A 203 -10.31 -10.72 -12.70
N TYR A 204 -9.42 -11.25 -11.88
CA TYR A 204 -9.58 -12.54 -11.20
C TYR A 204 -9.27 -12.40 -9.71
N ASP A 205 -10.03 -13.09 -8.89
CA ASP A 205 -9.75 -13.28 -7.46
C ASP A 205 -10.25 -14.66 -7.03
N VAL A 206 -9.57 -15.28 -6.08
CA VAL A 206 -9.99 -16.58 -5.51
C VAL A 206 -11.24 -16.48 -4.63
N ARG A 207 -11.62 -15.28 -4.22
CA ARG A 207 -12.79 -15.00 -3.39
C ARG A 207 -14.01 -14.77 -4.28
N PRO A 208 -15.04 -15.61 -4.24
CA PRO A 208 -16.25 -15.39 -5.06
C PRO A 208 -16.93 -14.04 -4.79
N ALA A 209 -16.85 -13.53 -3.56
CA ALA A 209 -17.43 -12.25 -3.17
C ALA A 209 -16.84 -11.04 -3.97
N SER A 210 -15.62 -11.16 -4.49
CA SER A 210 -14.97 -10.10 -5.26
C SER A 210 -15.55 -9.91 -6.66
N GLN A 211 -16.33 -10.87 -7.17
CA GLN A 211 -16.94 -10.76 -8.50
C GLN A 211 -17.84 -9.52 -8.61
N GLY A 212 -18.75 -9.31 -7.65
CA GLY A 212 -19.64 -8.15 -7.64
C GLY A 212 -18.89 -6.82 -7.54
N GLU A 213 -17.77 -6.78 -6.80
CA GLU A 213 -16.91 -5.60 -6.69
C GLU A 213 -16.24 -5.27 -8.04
N VAL A 214 -15.71 -6.27 -8.74
CA VAL A 214 -15.11 -6.14 -10.08
C VAL A 214 -16.13 -5.66 -11.10
N GLU A 215 -17.30 -6.29 -11.15
CA GLU A 215 -18.37 -5.96 -12.09
C GLU A 215 -18.93 -4.55 -11.84
N SER A 216 -18.99 -4.11 -10.59
CA SER A 216 -19.43 -2.75 -10.23
C SER A 216 -18.54 -1.65 -10.81
N LEU A 217 -17.25 -1.97 -11.05
CA LEU A 217 -16.31 -1.07 -11.73
C LEU A 217 -16.39 -1.16 -13.27
N GLY A 218 -17.30 -1.97 -13.80
CA GLY A 218 -17.46 -2.18 -15.24
C GLY A 218 -16.36 -3.06 -15.87
N ALA A 219 -15.65 -3.84 -15.07
CA ALA A 219 -14.70 -4.85 -15.54
C ALA A 219 -15.38 -6.22 -15.64
N LYS A 220 -14.76 -7.15 -16.37
CA LYS A 220 -15.22 -8.54 -16.46
C LYS A 220 -14.55 -9.35 -15.36
N PHE A 221 -15.28 -10.28 -14.75
CA PHE A 221 -14.68 -11.29 -13.87
C PHE A 221 -14.24 -12.49 -14.71
N LEU A 222 -12.99 -12.94 -14.50
CA LEU A 222 -12.43 -14.10 -15.20
C LEU A 222 -12.81 -15.37 -14.46
N ASP A 223 -13.53 -16.24 -15.15
CA ASP A 223 -13.78 -17.60 -14.68
C ASP A 223 -12.65 -18.52 -15.17
N LEU A 224 -11.94 -19.13 -14.23
CA LEU A 224 -10.89 -20.12 -14.51
C LEU A 224 -11.45 -21.56 -14.58
N GLY A 225 -12.75 -21.76 -14.36
CA GLY A 225 -13.37 -23.09 -14.28
C GLY A 225 -12.93 -23.89 -13.05
N LEU A 226 -12.43 -23.24 -12.01
CA LEU A 226 -11.95 -23.85 -10.77
C LEU A 226 -12.91 -23.53 -9.62
N ASP A 227 -13.26 -24.55 -8.83
CA ASP A 227 -14.12 -24.36 -7.66
C ASP A 227 -13.32 -23.94 -6.42
N PHE A 228 -13.27 -22.65 -6.19
CA PHE A 228 -12.76 -22.04 -4.96
C PHE A 228 -13.87 -21.51 -4.05
N SER A 229 -15.00 -22.21 -3.97
CA SER A 229 -16.14 -21.81 -3.12
C SER A 229 -15.78 -21.53 -1.66
N LYS A 230 -14.66 -22.11 -1.18
CA LYS A 230 -14.05 -21.86 0.13
C LYS A 230 -12.83 -20.90 0.08
N GLY A 231 -12.72 -20.06 -0.96
CA GLY A 231 -11.57 -19.18 -1.15
C GLY A 231 -11.45 -18.02 -0.15
N GLN A 232 -12.48 -17.79 0.68
CA GLN A 232 -12.48 -16.72 1.69
C GLN A 232 -11.88 -17.20 3.01
N GLY A 233 -10.91 -16.49 3.52
CA GLY A 233 -10.29 -16.70 4.82
C GLY A 233 -10.74 -15.69 5.88
N GLU A 234 -10.05 -15.66 7.01
CA GLU A 234 -10.31 -14.73 8.10
C GLU A 234 -9.98 -13.28 7.69
N GLY A 235 -10.65 -12.31 8.31
CA GLY A 235 -10.37 -10.89 8.10
C GLY A 235 -10.76 -10.33 6.72
N GLY A 236 -11.44 -11.13 5.84
CA GLY A 236 -11.78 -10.71 4.48
C GLY A 236 -10.65 -10.95 3.47
N TYR A 237 -9.56 -11.59 3.87
CA TYR A 237 -8.48 -12.01 3.00
C TYR A 237 -8.78 -13.36 2.33
N ALA A 238 -8.06 -13.66 1.26
CA ALA A 238 -8.09 -14.98 0.67
C ALA A 238 -7.49 -16.03 1.65
N ARG A 239 -8.06 -17.24 1.71
CA ARG A 239 -7.39 -18.35 2.41
C ARG A 239 -6.12 -18.78 1.67
N ALA A 240 -5.23 -19.44 2.37
CA ALA A 240 -4.13 -20.13 1.72
C ALA A 240 -4.69 -21.31 0.90
N LEU A 241 -4.32 -21.38 -0.38
CA LEU A 241 -4.60 -22.54 -1.23
C LEU A 241 -3.60 -23.65 -0.92
N SER A 242 -4.00 -24.92 -1.13
CA SER A 242 -3.07 -26.04 -1.12
C SER A 242 -2.07 -25.93 -2.29
N ALA A 243 -0.97 -26.66 -2.24
CA ALA A 243 0.00 -26.69 -3.33
C ALA A 243 -0.62 -27.13 -4.66
N GLU A 244 -1.55 -28.10 -4.60
CA GLU A 244 -2.28 -28.60 -5.76
C GLU A 244 -3.24 -27.54 -6.33
N GLU A 245 -4.02 -26.88 -5.48
CA GLU A 245 -4.90 -25.77 -5.88
C GLU A 245 -4.11 -24.62 -6.48
N GLN A 246 -2.94 -24.29 -5.92
CA GLN A 246 -2.04 -23.26 -6.47
C GLN A 246 -1.52 -23.63 -7.85
N ALA A 247 -1.11 -24.89 -8.06
CA ALA A 247 -0.63 -25.36 -9.35
C ALA A 247 -1.74 -25.34 -10.41
N GLN A 248 -2.96 -25.76 -10.06
CA GLN A 248 -4.11 -25.69 -10.97
C GLN A 248 -4.46 -24.24 -11.32
N GLN A 249 -4.49 -23.35 -10.33
CA GLN A 249 -4.73 -21.92 -10.53
C GLN A 249 -3.68 -21.31 -11.46
N GLN A 250 -2.41 -21.59 -11.21
CA GLN A 250 -1.29 -21.06 -11.96
C GLN A 250 -1.34 -21.50 -13.44
N ALA A 251 -1.59 -22.80 -13.69
CA ALA A 251 -1.74 -23.31 -15.04
C ALA A 251 -2.91 -22.66 -15.80
N ALA A 252 -4.06 -22.51 -15.14
CA ALA A 252 -5.23 -21.85 -15.74
C ALA A 252 -5.00 -20.34 -15.99
N VAL A 253 -4.28 -19.66 -15.09
CA VAL A 253 -3.90 -18.25 -15.30
C VAL A 253 -2.91 -18.12 -16.45
N ASP A 254 -1.88 -18.95 -16.52
CA ASP A 254 -0.88 -18.93 -17.60
C ASP A 254 -1.54 -19.15 -18.99
N GLU A 255 -2.50 -20.08 -19.09
CA GLU A 255 -3.26 -20.30 -20.32
C GLU A 255 -4.05 -19.05 -20.75
N LYS A 256 -4.71 -18.37 -19.81
CA LYS A 256 -5.53 -17.20 -20.12
C LYS A 256 -4.70 -15.90 -20.31
N ALA A 257 -3.53 -15.85 -19.71
CA ALA A 257 -2.63 -14.68 -19.76
C ALA A 257 -2.29 -14.24 -21.20
N ALA A 258 -2.11 -15.22 -22.07
CA ALA A 258 -1.84 -15.04 -23.50
C ALA A 258 -2.82 -14.11 -24.24
N GLY A 259 -4.02 -13.91 -23.74
CA GLY A 259 -5.04 -13.05 -24.37
C GLY A 259 -4.99 -11.58 -23.95
N PHE A 260 -4.02 -11.14 -23.12
CA PHE A 260 -3.96 -9.80 -22.55
C PHE A 260 -2.69 -9.05 -22.92
N ASP A 261 -2.83 -7.74 -23.11
CA ASP A 261 -1.74 -6.84 -23.45
C ASP A 261 -1.01 -6.32 -22.18
N ILE A 262 -1.72 -6.25 -21.05
CA ILE A 262 -1.22 -5.74 -19.76
C ILE A 262 -1.67 -6.71 -18.66
N ILE A 263 -0.76 -7.07 -17.75
CA ILE A 263 -1.08 -7.89 -16.59
C ILE A 263 -0.57 -7.20 -15.32
N ILE A 264 -1.45 -7.03 -14.33
CA ILE A 264 -1.11 -6.47 -13.01
C ILE A 264 -1.45 -7.52 -11.95
N THR A 265 -0.49 -7.86 -11.09
CA THR A 265 -0.69 -8.79 -9.98
C THR A 265 -0.70 -8.06 -8.65
N THR A 266 -1.73 -8.26 -7.83
CA THR A 266 -1.91 -7.59 -6.54
C THR A 266 -2.25 -8.55 -5.40
N ALA A 267 -2.08 -9.85 -5.58
CA ALA A 267 -2.42 -10.86 -4.59
C ALA A 267 -1.41 -10.90 -3.44
N LYS A 268 -1.60 -10.04 -2.45
CA LYS A 268 -0.77 -9.96 -1.23
C LYS A 268 -1.65 -10.21 -0.01
N VAL A 269 -1.16 -11.02 0.92
CA VAL A 269 -1.75 -11.22 2.24
C VAL A 269 -0.72 -10.80 3.29
N PRO A 270 -1.05 -9.87 4.21
CA PRO A 270 -0.13 -9.44 5.27
C PRO A 270 0.42 -10.64 6.06
N GLY A 271 1.72 -10.61 6.37
CA GLY A 271 2.39 -11.65 7.13
C GLY A 271 2.67 -12.96 6.38
N ARG A 272 2.40 -13.04 5.07
CA ARG A 272 2.66 -14.23 4.25
C ARG A 272 3.39 -13.88 2.97
N LYS A 273 4.22 -14.81 2.48
CA LYS A 273 4.82 -14.69 1.16
C LYS A 273 3.71 -14.68 0.09
N PRO A 274 3.69 -13.71 -0.84
CA PRO A 274 2.70 -13.68 -1.92
C PRO A 274 2.80 -14.94 -2.80
N PRO A 275 1.66 -15.47 -3.29
CA PRO A 275 1.71 -16.53 -4.27
C PRO A 275 2.25 -16.02 -5.62
N VAL A 276 2.99 -16.88 -6.32
CA VAL A 276 3.35 -16.62 -7.73
C VAL A 276 2.13 -16.97 -8.57
N LEU A 277 1.42 -15.97 -9.10
CA LEU A 277 0.19 -16.17 -9.88
C LEU A 277 0.46 -16.37 -11.37
N LEU A 278 1.52 -15.78 -11.91
CA LEU A 278 1.93 -15.89 -13.30
C LEU A 278 3.35 -16.45 -13.34
N THR A 279 3.57 -17.49 -14.14
CA THR A 279 4.90 -18.10 -14.28
C THR A 279 5.69 -17.44 -15.43
N ALA A 280 7.00 -17.70 -15.46
CA ALA A 280 7.84 -17.30 -16.59
C ALA A 280 7.37 -17.94 -17.91
N ALA A 281 6.73 -19.11 -17.86
CA ALA A 281 6.13 -19.75 -19.04
C ALA A 281 4.89 -18.99 -19.52
N GLY A 282 4.00 -18.57 -18.59
CA GLY A 282 2.83 -17.76 -18.89
C GLY A 282 3.20 -16.40 -19.49
N VAL A 283 4.26 -15.75 -18.98
CA VAL A 283 4.78 -14.48 -19.54
C VAL A 283 5.33 -14.67 -20.96
N ARG A 284 5.99 -15.80 -21.24
CA ARG A 284 6.64 -16.06 -22.53
C ARG A 284 5.72 -16.69 -23.57
N SER A 285 4.51 -17.07 -23.21
CA SER A 285 3.57 -17.73 -24.14
C SER A 285 3.05 -16.83 -25.26
N GLU A 286 3.46 -15.55 -25.25
CA GLU A 286 3.04 -14.53 -26.20
C GLU A 286 4.15 -14.12 -27.16
N GLU A 287 3.87 -14.23 -28.46
CA GLU A 287 4.74 -13.70 -29.50
C GLU A 287 4.73 -12.16 -29.61
N HIS A 288 3.89 -11.45 -28.82
CA HIS A 288 3.64 -10.01 -29.03
C HIS A 288 3.36 -9.18 -27.77
N THR A 289 3.75 -9.60 -26.56
CA THR A 289 3.56 -8.77 -25.36
C THR A 289 4.85 -8.09 -24.92
N SER A 290 4.79 -6.76 -24.80
CA SER A 290 5.79 -5.98 -24.06
C SER A 290 5.66 -6.30 -22.58
N GLU A 291 6.71 -6.89 -21.99
CA GLU A 291 6.80 -7.26 -20.59
C GLU A 291 6.80 -6.03 -19.67
N LEU A 292 5.96 -6.04 -18.67
CA LEU A 292 6.11 -5.22 -17.48
C LEU A 292 5.88 -6.05 -16.24
N GLN A 293 6.98 -6.50 -15.71
CA GLN A 293 7.02 -7.11 -14.39
C GLN A 293 7.36 -6.05 -13.36
N SER A 294 6.35 -5.54 -12.65
CA SER A 294 6.56 -4.80 -11.41
C SER A 294 6.74 -5.82 -10.28
N GLN A 295 7.90 -6.47 -10.23
CA GLN A 295 8.40 -7.08 -9.00
C GLN A 295 9.50 -6.16 -8.47
N ARG A 296 9.13 -5.25 -7.59
CA ARG A 296 10.04 -4.74 -6.57
C ARG A 296 9.40 -5.02 -5.23
N ASP A 297 10.11 -5.81 -4.45
CA ASP A 297 9.83 -6.02 -3.05
C ASP A 297 9.77 -4.66 -2.36
N ILE A 298 8.60 -4.32 -1.85
CA ILE A 298 8.39 -3.25 -0.88
C ILE A 298 7.96 -3.91 0.41
#